data_8e258af6489b4f8e65d426684a873ffe
#
_entry.id   8e258af6489b4f8e65d426684a873ffe
#
_cell.length_a   1.000
_cell.length_b   1.000
_cell.length_c   1.000
_cell.angle_alpha   90.00
_cell.angle_beta   90.00
_cell.angle_gamma   90.00
#
_symmetry.space_group_name_H-M   'P 1'
#
loop_
_entity.id
_entity.type
_entity.pdbx_description
1 polymer ?
#
loop_
_entity_poly.entity_id
_entity_poly.type
_entity_poly.pdbx_seq_one_letter_code
_entity_poly.pdbx_strand_id
1 'polypeptide(L)' 'MLNDATCFKQVYIVCGYTDLRSGIDTLASIVDAKTDNSPYVPDTLYLFCGRKSDRIKGLVWKKDGFLLLYKRLEQGKFV' A
#
# COMPACT_ATOMS: atom_id res chain seq x y z
N MET A 1 14.30 0.95 9.35
CA MET A 1 13.36 0.26 8.47
C MET A 1 12.46 -0.71 9.19
N LEU A 2 13.05 -1.64 9.91
CA LEU A 2 12.23 -2.60 10.65
C LEU A 2 11.35 -1.94 11.68
N ASN A 3 11.81 -0.86 12.26
CA ASN A 3 11.02 -0.13 13.23
C ASN A 3 9.77 0.47 12.60
N ASP A 4 9.84 0.83 11.32
CA ASP A 4 8.68 1.40 10.64
C ASP A 4 7.56 0.39 10.51
N ALA A 5 7.89 -0.87 10.25
CA ALA A 5 6.89 -1.91 10.12
C ALA A 5 6.15 -2.15 11.44
N THR A 6 6.84 -1.98 12.57
CA THR A 6 6.21 -2.18 13.87
C THR A 6 5.34 -1.01 14.29
N CYS A 7 5.40 0.11 13.56
CA CYS A 7 4.59 1.27 13.86
C CYS A 7 3.22 1.24 13.21
N PHE A 8 2.96 0.28 12.34
CA PHE A 8 1.66 0.17 11.69
C PHE A 8 0.67 -0.48 12.63
N LYS A 9 -0.45 0.20 12.85
CA LYS A 9 -1.51 -0.33 13.69
C LYS A 9 -2.37 -1.34 12.96
N GLN A 10 -2.54 -1.14 11.67
CA GLN A 10 -3.34 -2.02 10.83
C GLN A 10 -2.72 -2.13 9.46
N VAL A 11 -2.95 -3.29 8.82
CA VAL A 11 -2.51 -3.53 7.46
C VAL A 11 -3.69 -4.08 6.69
N TYR A 12 -4.02 -3.43 5.57
CA TYR A 12 -5.07 -3.88 4.68
C TYR A 12 -4.50 -4.23 3.33
N ILE A 13 -4.97 -5.33 2.77
CA ILE A 13 -4.62 -5.69 1.40
C ILE A 13 -5.79 -5.27 0.52
N VAL A 14 -5.52 -4.37 -0.42
CA VAL A 14 -6.55 -3.89 -1.33
C VAL A 14 -6.83 -4.99 -2.36
N CYS A 15 -8.09 -5.36 -2.46
CA CYS A 15 -8.52 -6.47 -3.31
C CYS A 15 -8.31 -6.18 -4.79
N GLY A 16 -7.97 -7.22 -5.54
CA GLY A 16 -7.78 -7.10 -6.97
C GLY A 16 -6.40 -6.57 -7.32
N TYR A 17 -6.17 -6.46 -8.61
CA TYR A 17 -4.89 -5.99 -9.09
C TYR A 17 -4.93 -4.49 -9.32
N THR A 18 -3.82 -3.84 -9.01
CA THR A 18 -3.66 -2.41 -9.18
C THR A 18 -2.52 -2.16 -10.16
N ASP A 19 -2.69 -1.16 -11.01
CA ASP A 19 -1.58 -0.72 -11.86
C ASP A 19 -0.56 -0.02 -10.95
N LEU A 20 0.55 -0.67 -10.71
CA LEU A 20 1.55 -0.16 -9.77
C LEU A 20 2.34 1.03 -10.31
N ARG A 21 2.04 1.48 -11.52
CA ARG A 21 2.57 2.74 -12.02
C ARG A 21 1.77 3.93 -11.50
N SER A 22 0.65 3.66 -10.86
CA SER A 22 -0.22 4.71 -10.33
C SER A 22 0.50 5.51 -9.24
N GLY A 23 0.26 6.80 -9.22
CA GLY A 23 0.80 7.67 -8.21
C GLY A 23 -0.01 7.67 -6.93
N ILE A 24 0.44 8.47 -5.97
CA ILE A 24 -0.17 8.52 -4.64
C ILE A 24 -1.65 8.89 -4.70
N ASP A 25 -2.00 9.90 -5.49
CA ASP A 25 -3.39 10.35 -5.55
C ASP A 25 -4.33 9.27 -6.06
N THR A 26 -3.87 8.54 -7.08
CA THR A 26 -4.67 7.45 -7.63
C THR A 26 -4.82 6.32 -6.62
N LEU A 27 -3.74 5.97 -5.93
CA LEU A 27 -3.80 4.91 -4.93
C LEU A 27 -4.71 5.29 -3.77
N ALA A 28 -4.66 6.55 -3.34
CA ALA A 28 -5.56 7.03 -2.29
C ALA A 28 -7.02 6.93 -2.73
N SER A 29 -7.30 7.26 -3.98
CA SER A 29 -8.66 7.13 -4.52
C SER A 29 -9.13 5.68 -4.55
N ILE A 30 -8.22 4.76 -4.82
CA ILE A 30 -8.55 3.33 -4.81
C ILE A 30 -8.92 2.87 -3.39
N VAL A 31 -8.21 3.36 -2.39
CA VAL A 31 -8.56 3.05 -1.00
C VAL A 31 -9.98 3.49 -0.70
N ASP A 32 -10.33 4.72 -1.07
CA ASP A 32 -11.68 5.23 -0.88
C ASP A 32 -12.73 4.38 -1.59
N ALA A 33 -12.42 3.94 -2.80
CA ALA A 33 -13.39 3.23 -3.62
C ALA A 33 -13.57 1.77 -3.21
N LYS A 34 -12.51 1.13 -2.73
CA LYS A 34 -12.50 -0.31 -2.50
C LYS A 34 -12.53 -0.73 -1.05
N THR A 35 -12.39 0.22 -0.14
CA THR A 35 -12.47 -0.08 1.29
C THR A 35 -13.45 0.87 1.93
N ASP A 36 -13.89 0.53 3.13
CA ASP A 36 -14.74 1.42 3.90
C ASP A 36 -13.93 2.44 4.67
N ASN A 37 -12.63 2.44 4.51
CA ASN A 37 -11.72 3.31 5.24
C ASN A 37 -11.28 4.47 4.38
N SER A 38 -10.92 5.56 5.05
CA SER A 38 -10.29 6.69 4.41
C SER A 38 -8.79 6.41 4.25
N PRO A 39 -8.15 6.87 3.16
CA PRO A 39 -6.70 6.75 3.05
C PRO A 39 -5.95 7.60 4.09
N TYR A 40 -6.65 8.49 4.77
CA TYR A 40 -6.04 9.39 5.76
C TYR A 40 -6.04 8.84 7.18
N VAL A 41 -6.36 7.58 7.37
CA VAL A 41 -6.29 6.96 8.70
C VAL A 41 -4.81 6.76 9.05
N PRO A 42 -4.32 7.40 10.13
CA PRO A 42 -2.89 7.30 10.47
C PRO A 42 -2.48 5.87 10.81
N ASP A 43 -1.23 5.56 10.48
CA ASP A 43 -0.59 4.29 10.84
C ASP A 43 -1.28 3.07 10.27
N THR A 44 -2.06 3.25 9.21
CA THR A 44 -2.70 2.15 8.49
C THR A 44 -1.99 1.99 7.14
N LEU A 45 -1.48 0.80 6.90
CA LEU A 45 -0.77 0.49 5.66
C LEU A 45 -1.72 -0.20 4.71
N TYR A 46 -1.85 0.36 3.51
CA TYR A 46 -2.63 -0.25 2.43
C TYR A 46 -1.68 -0.86 1.42
N LEU A 47 -1.81 -2.16 1.19
CA LEU A 47 -0.96 -2.88 0.25
C LEU A 47 -1.68 -3.11 -1.06
N PHE A 48 -1.02 -2.77 -2.15
CA PHE A 48 -1.53 -2.92 -3.50
C PHE A 48 -0.67 -3.92 -4.25
N CYS A 49 -1.32 -4.90 -4.86
CA CYS A 49 -0.63 -5.95 -5.60
C CYS A 49 -0.77 -5.68 -7.09
N GLY A 50 0.33 -5.81 -7.81
CA GLY A 50 0.31 -5.76 -9.26
C GLY A 50 -0.13 -7.08 -9.86
N ARG A 51 -0.30 -7.07 -11.18
CA ARG A 51 -0.71 -8.27 -11.90
C ARG A 51 0.33 -9.36 -11.78
N LYS A 52 1.60 -8.98 -11.78
CA LYS A 52 2.69 -9.93 -11.52
C LYS A 52 2.91 -10.00 -10.02
N SER A 53 3.09 -11.21 -9.50
CA SER A 53 3.19 -11.39 -8.06
C SER A 53 4.58 -11.07 -7.50
N ASP A 54 5.41 -10.41 -8.28
CA ASP A 54 6.75 -10.02 -7.85
C ASP A 54 6.85 -8.57 -7.37
N ARG A 55 5.73 -7.84 -7.33
CA ARG A 55 5.74 -6.41 -6.97
C ARG A 55 4.61 -6.08 -6.04
N ILE A 56 4.90 -5.14 -5.14
CA ILE A 56 3.90 -4.66 -4.21
C ILE A 56 4.20 -3.21 -3.88
N LYS A 57 3.15 -2.41 -3.72
CA LYS A 57 3.26 -1.05 -3.20
C LYS A 57 2.45 -0.91 -1.94
N GLY A 58 2.94 -0.05 -1.05
CA GLY A 58 2.24 0.27 0.17
C GLY A 58 2.04 1.76 0.30
N LEU A 59 0.88 2.15 0.82
CA LEU A 59 0.54 3.53 1.06
C LEU A 59 0.16 3.70 2.51
N VAL A 60 0.75 4.67 3.19
CA VAL A 60 0.45 4.95 4.58
C VAL A 60 0.41 6.45 4.80
N TRP A 61 -0.60 6.92 5.52
CA TRP A 61 -0.72 8.32 5.90
C TRP A 61 0.06 8.56 7.18
N LYS A 62 0.96 9.53 7.12
CA LYS A 62 1.67 10.03 8.29
C LYS A 62 1.14 11.42 8.59
N LYS A 63 1.57 11.98 9.70
CA LYS A 63 1.10 13.28 10.18
C LYS A 63 1.06 14.34 9.09
N ASP A 64 2.04 14.37 8.23
CA ASP A 64 2.27 15.46 7.30
C ASP A 64 2.22 15.04 5.85
N GLY A 65 1.86 13.82 5.56
CA GLY A 65 1.78 13.38 4.18
C GLY A 65 1.73 11.88 4.03
N PHE A 66 1.68 11.44 2.78
CA PHE A 66 1.70 10.02 2.46
C PHE A 66 3.14 9.53 2.32
N LEU A 67 3.36 8.32 2.82
CA LEU A 67 4.58 7.58 2.56
C LEU A 67 4.23 6.45 1.59
N LEU A 68 4.97 6.40 0.48
CA LEU A 68 4.77 5.37 -0.53
C LEU A 68 5.93 4.40 -0.47
N LEU A 69 5.61 3.13 -0.28
CA LEU A 69 6.59 2.06 -0.23
C LEU A 69 6.47 1.22 -1.49
N TYR A 70 7.61 0.79 -2.02
CA TYR A 70 7.63 -0.04 -3.22
C TYR A 70 8.64 -1.15 -3.03
N LYS A 71 8.22 -2.36 -3.33
CA LYS A 71 9.12 -3.51 -3.26
C LYS A 71 8.94 -4.39 -4.48
N ARG A 72 10.04 -4.78 -5.07
CA ARG A 72 10.08 -5.76 -6.13
C ARG A 72 10.95 -6.92 -5.69
N LEU A 73 10.43 -8.13 -5.82
CA LEU A 73 11.22 -9.31 -5.53
C LEU A 73 12.08 -9.63 -6.73
N GLU A 74 13.37 -9.76 -6.50
CA GLU A 74 14.28 -10.13 -7.57
C GLU A 74 14.22 -11.61 -7.89
N GLN A 75 13.86 -12.41 -6.89
CA GLN A 75 13.71 -13.84 -7.03
C GLN A 75 12.47 -14.28 -6.27
N GLY A 76 11.74 -15.21 -6.83
CA GLY A 76 10.54 -15.70 -6.18
C GLY A 76 9.36 -14.77 -6.34
N LYS A 77 8.29 -15.07 -5.64
CA LYS A 77 7.03 -14.34 -5.75
C LYS A 77 6.33 -14.35 -4.41
N PHE A 78 5.43 -13.39 -4.25
CA PHE A 78 4.48 -13.43 -3.14
C PHE A 78 3.46 -14.53 -3.43
N VAL A 79 3.30 -15.41 -2.52
CA VAL A 79 2.34 -16.50 -2.69
C VAL A 79 1.41 -16.59 -1.51
#